data_cab6c47e81baca347acee83e8b765ec8
#
_entry.id   cab6c47e81baca347acee83e8b765ec8
#
_cell.length_a   1.000
_cell.length_b   1.000
_cell.length_c   1.000
_cell.angle_alpha   90.00
_cell.angle_beta   90.00
_cell.angle_gamma   90.00
#
_symmetry.space_group_name_H-M   'P 1'
#
loop_
_entity.id
_entity.type
_entity.pdbx_description
1 polymer ?
#
loop_
_entity_poly.entity_id
_entity_poly.type
_entity_poly.pdbx_seq_one_letter_code
_entity_poly.pdbx_strand_id
1 'polypeptide(L)'
;MLIGIMLTVGVFADSNMPNKLADKLMSKMPNSIMALVVISLISGIISAFVDNVATVLMLAPIGLAIAKKIGVSPIPVLIAISVSSNLQGAATLVGDTTSMMLADEKFANMSFVDFFFFNGKFSIFWAVELGALSTIPVLLIVFRKYNKKLAYEGEKVEVKTIIPTIILLLNMALLVVLSFLDFEINLIGYDITAGVICLVCGIASLIIFSTTQKEKITECVKRSFDYQTILFLIFLFLIIGVVQIVGIIDDISEMFKGLASSNLFLLFVVIVLGSVLLSAFIDNIPYVATMLPVIAGLTSVLPQGADIVLYFGLLIGATLGGNITPVGASANVVAIGILEKNGEKVKSTDFFKIGIPFTLVAVLVGSIFTWLVWGIF
;
A
#
# COMPACT_ATOMS: atom_id res chain seq x y z
N MET A 1 -2.81 15.86 2.04
CA MET A 1 -1.79 14.82 2.22
C MET A 1 -1.38 14.18 0.90
N LEU A 2 -2.24 13.54 0.13
CA LEU A 2 -1.95 12.82 -1.12
C LEU A 2 -1.07 13.60 -2.12
N ILE A 3 -1.44 14.83 -2.47
CA ILE A 3 -0.68 15.69 -3.40
C ILE A 3 0.77 15.89 -2.92
N GLY A 4 0.95 16.20 -1.64
CA GLY A 4 2.28 16.44 -1.06
C GLY A 4 3.17 15.20 -1.11
N ILE A 5 2.61 14.03 -0.82
CA ILE A 5 3.33 12.75 -0.91
C ILE A 5 3.69 12.43 -2.36
N MET A 6 2.74 12.55 -3.30
CA MET A 6 3.01 12.36 -4.73
C MET A 6 4.21 13.18 -5.22
N LEU A 7 4.29 14.44 -4.82
CA LEU A 7 5.39 15.32 -5.21
C LEU A 7 6.72 14.88 -4.56
N THR A 8 6.73 14.61 -3.25
CA THR A 8 7.94 14.18 -2.54
C THR A 8 8.49 12.87 -3.11
N VAL A 9 7.60 11.88 -3.31
CA VAL A 9 7.93 10.56 -3.83
C VAL A 9 8.38 10.62 -5.28
N GLY A 10 7.73 11.45 -6.11
CA GLY A 10 8.13 11.61 -7.51
C GLY A 10 9.54 12.17 -7.66
N VAL A 11 9.89 13.16 -6.85
CA VAL A 11 11.26 13.71 -6.82
C VAL A 11 12.25 12.68 -6.27
N PHE A 12 11.86 11.91 -5.24
CA PHE A 12 12.67 10.81 -4.72
C PHE A 12 12.93 9.73 -5.79
N ALA A 13 11.92 9.34 -6.56
CA ALA A 13 12.06 8.40 -7.66
C ALA A 13 13.04 8.90 -8.74
N ASP A 14 12.97 10.20 -9.08
CA ASP A 14 13.85 10.83 -10.07
C ASP A 14 15.31 10.96 -9.62
N SER A 15 15.57 10.86 -8.32
CA SER A 15 16.93 10.92 -7.76
C SER A 15 17.78 9.68 -8.07
N ASN A 16 17.22 8.60 -8.57
CA ASN A 16 17.81 7.27 -8.71
C ASN A 16 18.23 6.60 -7.39
N MET A 17 17.87 7.18 -6.26
CA MET A 17 18.22 6.61 -4.96
C MET A 17 17.54 5.26 -4.69
N PRO A 18 16.23 5.05 -5.05
CA PRO A 18 15.59 3.74 -4.94
C PRO A 18 16.36 2.66 -5.69
N ASN A 19 16.81 2.96 -6.92
CA ASN A 19 17.57 2.04 -7.75
C ASN A 19 18.91 1.68 -7.10
N LYS A 20 19.62 2.65 -6.51
CA LYS A 20 20.88 2.40 -5.80
C LYS A 20 20.69 1.54 -4.56
N LEU A 21 19.61 1.77 -3.79
CA LEU A 21 19.31 0.97 -2.61
C LEU A 21 19.02 -0.48 -2.99
N ALA A 22 18.20 -0.71 -4.02
CA ALA A 22 17.90 -2.04 -4.51
C ALA A 22 19.17 -2.74 -5.08
N ASP A 23 19.97 -2.06 -5.88
CA ASP A 23 21.23 -2.61 -6.42
C ASP A 23 22.21 -3.00 -5.31
N LYS A 24 22.39 -2.14 -4.31
CA LYS A 24 23.24 -2.41 -3.13
C LYS A 24 22.78 -3.64 -2.33
N LEU A 25 21.47 -3.83 -2.20
CA LEU A 25 20.94 -5.00 -1.52
C LEU A 25 21.11 -6.26 -2.35
N MET A 26 20.87 -6.17 -3.66
CA MET A 26 21.01 -7.29 -4.59
C MET A 26 22.46 -7.78 -4.71
N SER A 27 23.45 -6.88 -4.73
CA SER A 27 24.86 -7.22 -4.82
C SER A 27 25.39 -8.10 -3.67
N LYS A 28 24.63 -8.17 -2.55
CA LYS A 28 24.95 -8.99 -1.40
C LYS A 28 24.28 -10.36 -1.39
N MET A 29 23.44 -10.68 -2.39
CA MET A 29 22.65 -11.91 -2.41
C MET A 29 23.45 -13.10 -2.94
N PRO A 30 23.44 -14.26 -2.24
CA PRO A 30 24.25 -15.42 -2.61
C PRO A 30 23.72 -16.18 -3.83
N ASN A 31 22.42 -16.09 -4.11
CA ASN A 31 21.76 -16.79 -5.20
C ASN A 31 20.53 -16.04 -5.73
N SER A 32 20.06 -16.45 -6.90
CA SER A 32 18.96 -15.82 -7.61
C SER A 32 17.62 -15.89 -6.88
N ILE A 33 17.34 -16.95 -6.12
CA ILE A 33 16.11 -17.04 -5.34
C ILE A 33 16.07 -15.93 -4.28
N MET A 34 17.14 -15.81 -3.50
CA MET A 34 17.24 -14.76 -2.47
C MET A 34 17.11 -13.37 -3.09
N ALA A 35 17.74 -13.16 -4.24
CA ALA A 35 17.65 -11.91 -4.98
C ALA A 35 16.19 -11.56 -5.33
N LEU A 36 15.44 -12.52 -5.89
CA LEU A 36 14.04 -12.33 -6.28
C LEU A 36 13.10 -12.16 -5.07
N VAL A 37 13.31 -12.90 -3.99
CA VAL A 37 12.55 -12.74 -2.74
C VAL A 37 12.85 -11.38 -2.12
N VAL A 38 14.13 -10.99 -2.04
CA VAL A 38 14.53 -9.72 -1.43
C VAL A 38 13.99 -8.52 -2.21
N ILE A 39 14.01 -8.53 -3.55
CA ILE A 39 13.43 -7.41 -4.32
C ILE A 39 11.91 -7.30 -4.10
N SER A 40 11.21 -8.44 -3.96
CA SER A 40 9.79 -8.45 -3.65
C SER A 40 9.52 -7.88 -2.24
N LEU A 41 10.31 -8.25 -1.24
CA LEU A 41 10.19 -7.70 0.11
C LEU A 41 10.55 -6.21 0.17
N ILE A 42 11.59 -5.78 -0.57
CA ILE A 42 11.96 -4.37 -0.68
C ILE A 42 10.83 -3.56 -1.30
N SER A 43 10.14 -4.12 -2.32
CA SER A 43 8.99 -3.42 -2.92
C SER A 43 7.90 -3.18 -1.89
N GLY A 44 7.63 -4.15 -1.03
CA GLY A 44 6.70 -3.97 0.06
C GLY A 44 7.16 -2.91 1.07
N ILE A 45 8.40 -3.03 1.59
CA ILE A 45 8.95 -2.06 2.56
C ILE A 45 8.91 -0.63 2.00
N ILE A 46 9.27 -0.44 0.74
CA ILE A 46 9.18 0.88 0.10
C ILE A 46 7.71 1.30 0.01
N SER A 47 6.81 0.39 -0.35
CA SER A 47 5.39 0.69 -0.51
C SER A 47 4.69 1.01 0.81
N ALA A 48 5.21 0.58 1.94
CA ALA A 48 4.71 1.02 3.22
C ALA A 48 4.79 2.56 3.42
N PHE A 49 5.68 3.25 2.66
CA PHE A 49 5.89 4.69 2.76
C PHE A 49 5.71 5.44 1.43
N VAL A 50 5.47 4.70 0.36
CA VAL A 50 5.36 5.20 -1.01
C VAL A 50 4.21 4.46 -1.68
N ASP A 51 3.36 5.17 -2.40
CA ASP A 51 2.26 4.60 -3.16
C ASP A 51 2.66 3.33 -3.93
N ASN A 52 1.80 2.32 -3.94
CA ASN A 52 2.05 1.01 -4.51
C ASN A 52 2.32 1.06 -6.02
N VAL A 53 1.64 1.93 -6.78
CA VAL A 53 1.86 2.14 -8.21
C VAL A 53 3.24 2.75 -8.47
N ALA A 54 3.58 3.81 -7.71
CA ALA A 54 4.89 4.46 -7.81
C ALA A 54 6.02 3.48 -7.47
N THR A 55 5.83 2.65 -6.45
CA THR A 55 6.79 1.60 -6.07
C THR A 55 7.03 0.60 -7.18
N VAL A 56 5.95 0.12 -7.84
CA VAL A 56 6.07 -0.80 -8.99
C VAL A 56 6.81 -0.12 -10.15
N LEU A 57 6.46 1.12 -10.49
CA LEU A 57 7.13 1.87 -11.55
C LEU A 57 8.63 2.04 -11.29
N MET A 58 9.03 2.23 -10.03
CA MET A 58 10.44 2.37 -9.64
C MET A 58 11.22 1.04 -9.70
N LEU A 59 10.60 -0.05 -9.25
CA LEU A 59 11.31 -1.32 -9.07
C LEU A 59 11.16 -2.28 -10.26
N ALA A 60 10.17 -2.09 -11.13
CA ALA A 60 9.98 -2.94 -12.30
C ALA A 60 11.19 -2.95 -13.25
N PRO A 61 11.85 -1.81 -13.57
CA PRO A 61 13.07 -1.84 -14.39
C PRO A 61 14.18 -2.70 -13.79
N ILE A 62 14.31 -2.67 -12.46
CA ILE A 62 15.30 -3.49 -11.74
C ILE A 62 14.91 -4.96 -11.81
N GLY A 63 13.63 -5.27 -11.56
CA GLY A 63 13.09 -6.64 -11.69
C GLY A 63 13.31 -7.22 -13.07
N LEU A 64 13.08 -6.43 -14.14
CA LEU A 64 13.35 -6.80 -15.52
C LEU A 64 14.85 -7.06 -15.76
N ALA A 65 15.72 -6.17 -15.28
CA ALA A 65 17.18 -6.31 -15.44
C ALA A 65 17.69 -7.58 -14.73
N ILE A 66 17.20 -7.86 -13.52
CA ILE A 66 17.54 -9.06 -12.76
C ILE A 66 17.06 -10.31 -13.51
N ALA A 67 15.80 -10.34 -13.93
CA ALA A 67 15.23 -11.48 -14.67
C ALA A 67 16.04 -11.78 -15.93
N LYS A 68 16.40 -10.74 -16.70
CA LYS A 68 17.25 -10.86 -17.89
C LYS A 68 18.65 -11.41 -17.55
N LYS A 69 19.28 -10.90 -16.49
CA LYS A 69 20.64 -11.31 -16.07
C LYS A 69 20.69 -12.76 -15.59
N ILE A 70 19.64 -13.21 -14.88
CA ILE A 70 19.48 -14.58 -14.41
C ILE A 70 19.07 -15.52 -15.57
N GLY A 71 18.50 -14.98 -16.66
CA GLY A 71 17.93 -15.75 -17.77
C GLY A 71 16.62 -16.45 -17.36
N VAL A 72 15.72 -15.70 -16.71
CA VAL A 72 14.39 -16.17 -16.29
C VAL A 72 13.31 -15.26 -16.85
N SER A 73 12.04 -15.77 -16.92
CA SER A 73 10.91 -14.92 -17.30
C SER A 73 10.71 -13.80 -16.29
N PRO A 74 10.54 -12.55 -16.71
CA PRO A 74 10.26 -11.43 -15.83
C PRO A 74 8.83 -11.44 -15.24
N ILE A 75 7.91 -12.24 -15.82
CA ILE A 75 6.50 -12.29 -15.41
C ILE A 75 6.36 -12.55 -13.89
N PRO A 76 6.88 -13.66 -13.33
CA PRO A 76 6.71 -13.92 -11.89
C PRO A 76 7.45 -12.90 -11.01
N VAL A 77 8.49 -12.25 -11.54
CA VAL A 77 9.25 -11.24 -10.79
C VAL A 77 8.42 -9.97 -10.61
N LEU A 78 7.84 -9.46 -11.69
CA LEU A 78 7.02 -8.24 -11.62
C LEU A 78 5.70 -8.48 -10.89
N ILE A 79 5.10 -9.67 -11.05
CA ILE A 79 3.91 -10.04 -10.25
C ILE A 79 4.27 -10.04 -8.74
N ALA A 80 5.40 -10.65 -8.36
CA ALA A 80 5.81 -10.68 -6.96
C ALA A 80 6.10 -9.27 -6.40
N ILE A 81 6.71 -8.40 -7.20
CA ILE A 81 6.92 -6.99 -6.86
C ILE A 81 5.57 -6.29 -6.63
N SER A 82 4.59 -6.46 -7.53
CA SER A 82 3.31 -5.78 -7.43
C SER A 82 2.47 -6.26 -6.24
N VAL A 83 2.37 -7.58 -6.02
CA VAL A 83 1.59 -8.12 -4.90
C VAL A 83 2.22 -7.80 -3.53
N SER A 84 3.56 -7.75 -3.45
CA SER A 84 4.26 -7.34 -2.23
C SER A 84 4.10 -5.85 -1.95
N SER A 85 4.18 -5.01 -3.00
CA SER A 85 3.93 -3.57 -2.93
C SER A 85 2.51 -3.29 -2.45
N ASN A 86 1.52 -3.89 -3.07
CA ASN A 86 0.12 -3.70 -2.70
C ASN A 86 -0.17 -4.16 -1.27
N LEU A 87 0.40 -5.28 -0.82
CA LEU A 87 0.22 -5.80 0.55
C LEU A 87 0.69 -4.80 1.60
N GLN A 88 1.94 -4.34 1.50
CA GLN A 88 2.54 -3.50 2.53
C GLN A 88 2.14 -2.02 2.41
N GLY A 89 1.49 -1.60 1.32
CA GLY A 89 0.89 -0.27 1.22
C GLY A 89 -0.09 0.03 2.36
N ALA A 90 -0.81 -0.98 2.87
CA ALA A 90 -1.72 -0.84 4.00
C ALA A 90 -1.03 -0.70 5.37
N ALA A 91 0.30 -0.85 5.45
CA ALA A 91 1.01 -0.88 6.72
C ALA A 91 1.07 0.48 7.43
N THR A 92 1.09 1.58 6.70
CA THR A 92 1.21 2.92 7.28
C THR A 92 0.19 3.89 6.70
N LEU A 93 0.02 5.03 7.38
CA LEU A 93 -0.86 6.11 6.95
C LEU A 93 -0.59 6.59 5.51
N VAL A 94 0.67 6.56 5.08
CA VAL A 94 1.10 7.19 3.82
C VAL A 94 1.33 6.20 2.67
N GLY A 95 1.28 4.89 2.96
CA GLY A 95 1.58 3.87 1.98
C GLY A 95 0.49 3.63 0.94
N ASP A 96 -0.79 3.76 1.33
CA ASP A 96 -1.93 3.59 0.43
C ASP A 96 -3.04 4.60 0.75
N THR A 97 -3.81 4.97 -0.26
CA THR A 97 -4.98 5.86 -0.10
C THR A 97 -6.04 5.25 0.82
N THR A 98 -6.20 3.94 0.85
CA THR A 98 -7.14 3.24 1.75
C THR A 98 -6.79 3.45 3.22
N SER A 99 -5.50 3.48 3.56
CA SER A 99 -5.01 3.79 4.90
C SER A 99 -5.30 5.25 5.28
N MET A 100 -5.12 6.18 4.33
CA MET A 100 -5.45 7.59 4.54
C MET A 100 -6.95 7.80 4.80
N MET A 101 -7.82 7.04 4.12
CA MET A 101 -9.27 7.10 4.34
C MET A 101 -9.65 6.54 5.71
N LEU A 102 -9.04 5.41 6.13
CA LEU A 102 -9.29 4.84 7.45
C LEU A 102 -8.91 5.81 8.58
N ALA A 103 -7.85 6.59 8.39
CA ALA A 103 -7.34 7.53 9.37
C ALA A 103 -8.23 8.77 9.59
N ASP A 104 -9.23 9.02 8.72
CA ASP A 104 -10.16 10.14 8.85
C ASP A 104 -10.89 10.12 10.20
N GLU A 105 -11.14 11.30 10.77
CA GLU A 105 -11.83 11.49 12.07
C GLU A 105 -13.21 10.83 12.13
N LYS A 106 -13.86 10.65 10.96
CA LYS A 106 -15.17 10.00 10.86
C LYS A 106 -15.13 8.49 11.07
N PHE A 107 -13.96 7.87 11.01
CA PHE A 107 -13.75 6.44 11.10
C PHE A 107 -12.86 6.07 12.29
N ALA A 108 -11.61 5.71 12.05
CA ALA A 108 -10.71 5.28 13.10
C ALA A 108 -9.99 6.44 13.82
N ASN A 109 -9.98 7.65 13.24
CA ASN A 109 -9.28 8.83 13.78
C ASN A 109 -7.84 8.51 14.20
N MET A 110 -7.02 8.09 13.24
CA MET A 110 -5.67 7.60 13.48
C MET A 110 -4.61 8.58 12.98
N SER A 111 -3.66 8.89 13.84
CA SER A 111 -2.42 9.57 13.46
C SER A 111 -1.42 8.60 12.79
N PHE A 112 -0.29 9.11 12.29
CA PHE A 112 0.75 8.26 11.69
C PHE A 112 1.28 7.20 12.67
N VAL A 113 1.46 7.56 13.95
CA VAL A 113 1.98 6.65 14.98
C VAL A 113 0.98 5.58 15.35
N ASP A 114 -0.31 5.89 15.25
CA ASP A 114 -1.39 4.95 15.58
C ASP A 114 -1.44 3.74 14.64
N PHE A 115 -0.86 3.85 13.44
CA PHE A 115 -0.66 2.69 12.58
C PHE A 115 0.29 1.65 13.20
N PHE A 116 1.19 2.06 14.08
CA PHE A 116 2.13 1.17 14.79
C PHE A 116 1.57 0.72 16.15
N PHE A 117 1.04 1.67 16.91
CA PHE A 117 0.51 1.42 18.25
C PHE A 117 -0.73 2.29 18.44
N PHE A 118 -1.88 1.67 18.62
CA PHE A 118 -3.16 2.34 18.82
C PHE A 118 -3.80 1.89 20.12
N ASN A 119 -4.25 2.83 20.97
CA ASN A 119 -4.85 2.54 22.28
C ASN A 119 -4.02 1.56 23.14
N GLY A 120 -2.68 1.65 23.09
CA GLY A 120 -1.77 0.79 23.85
C GLY A 120 -1.62 -0.63 23.32
N LYS A 121 -2.21 -0.95 22.16
CA LYS A 121 -2.12 -2.26 21.51
C LYS A 121 -1.32 -2.16 20.21
N PHE A 122 -0.78 -3.29 19.74
CA PHE A 122 -0.20 -3.40 18.40
C PHE A 122 -1.27 -3.14 17.34
N SER A 123 -0.97 -2.28 16.37
CA SER A 123 -1.92 -1.82 15.35
C SER A 123 -1.75 -2.53 14.00
N ILE A 124 -2.41 -2.01 12.96
CA ILE A 124 -2.48 -2.58 11.63
C ILE A 124 -1.11 -2.85 10.99
N PHE A 125 -0.10 -2.00 11.26
CA PHE A 125 1.29 -2.19 10.78
C PHE A 125 1.77 -3.61 11.07
N TRP A 126 1.62 -4.07 12.29
CA TRP A 126 2.10 -5.40 12.69
C TRP A 126 1.33 -6.54 12.04
N ALA A 127 0.02 -6.36 11.83
CA ALA A 127 -0.80 -7.34 11.12
C ALA A 127 -0.34 -7.52 9.66
N VAL A 128 -0.07 -6.40 8.98
CA VAL A 128 0.40 -6.36 7.60
C VAL A 128 1.81 -6.92 7.48
N GLU A 129 2.74 -6.52 8.35
CA GLU A 129 4.12 -7.00 8.31
C GLU A 129 4.25 -8.50 8.65
N LEU A 130 3.48 -9.01 9.62
CA LEU A 130 3.41 -10.45 9.87
C LEU A 130 2.81 -11.20 8.68
N GLY A 131 1.78 -10.63 8.05
CA GLY A 131 1.25 -11.10 6.78
C GLY A 131 2.34 -11.16 5.71
N ALA A 132 3.12 -10.09 5.54
CA ALA A 132 4.21 -10.02 4.57
C ALA A 132 5.31 -11.07 4.84
N LEU A 133 5.74 -11.20 6.08
CA LEU A 133 6.73 -12.21 6.48
C LEU A 133 6.23 -13.64 6.19
N SER A 134 4.93 -13.89 6.40
CA SER A 134 4.33 -15.20 6.14
C SER A 134 4.29 -15.57 4.65
N THR A 135 4.42 -14.59 3.75
CA THR A 135 4.48 -14.84 2.29
C THR A 135 5.86 -15.28 1.80
N ILE A 136 6.92 -15.15 2.61
CA ILE A 136 8.29 -15.56 2.22
C ILE A 136 8.36 -17.02 1.75
N PRO A 137 7.78 -18.00 2.45
CA PRO A 137 7.74 -19.38 1.96
C PRO A 137 7.05 -19.53 0.60
N VAL A 138 5.98 -18.76 0.34
CA VAL A 138 5.29 -18.75 -0.95
C VAL A 138 6.22 -18.27 -2.06
N LEU A 139 6.91 -17.14 -1.83
CA LEU A 139 7.89 -16.59 -2.79
C LEU A 139 9.05 -17.55 -3.02
N LEU A 140 9.57 -18.22 -1.98
CA LEU A 140 10.61 -19.22 -2.10
C LEU A 140 10.16 -20.41 -2.96
N ILE A 141 8.91 -20.88 -2.81
CA ILE A 141 8.33 -21.95 -3.62
C ILE A 141 8.15 -21.49 -5.07
N VAL A 142 7.64 -20.28 -5.30
CA VAL A 142 7.47 -19.69 -6.65
C VAL A 142 8.80 -19.62 -7.39
N PHE A 143 9.85 -19.15 -6.70
CA PHE A 143 11.16 -18.94 -7.31
C PHE A 143 12.11 -20.14 -7.24
N ARG A 144 11.75 -21.27 -6.59
CA ARG A 144 12.63 -22.45 -6.40
C ARG A 144 13.26 -23.00 -7.69
N LYS A 145 12.53 -22.91 -8.82
CA LYS A 145 13.01 -23.37 -10.13
C LYS A 145 14.08 -22.48 -10.77
N TYR A 146 14.30 -21.29 -10.21
CA TYR A 146 15.26 -20.32 -10.71
C TYR A 146 16.57 -20.29 -9.92
N ASN A 147 16.88 -21.34 -9.15
CA ASN A 147 18.06 -21.40 -8.30
C ASN A 147 19.36 -21.49 -9.13
N LYS A 148 20.05 -20.36 -9.24
CA LYS A 148 21.38 -20.25 -9.88
C LYS A 148 22.29 -19.43 -8.97
N LYS A 149 23.60 -19.75 -8.96
CA LYS A 149 24.58 -18.89 -8.31
C LYS A 149 24.60 -17.53 -9.02
N LEU A 150 24.46 -16.47 -8.28
CA LEU A 150 24.46 -15.12 -8.80
C LEU A 150 25.89 -14.56 -8.71
N ALA A 151 26.53 -14.36 -9.86
CA ALA A 151 27.66 -13.45 -9.96
C ALA A 151 27.07 -12.07 -10.35
N TYR A 152 26.43 -11.39 -9.36
CA TYR A 152 25.89 -10.07 -9.58
C TYR A 152 27.02 -9.06 -9.36
N GLU A 153 27.60 -8.58 -10.45
CA GLU A 153 28.39 -7.35 -10.44
C GLU A 153 27.40 -6.20 -10.50
N GLY A 154 27.21 -5.48 -9.37
CA GLY A 154 26.30 -4.35 -9.28
C GLY A 154 26.53 -3.33 -10.39
N GLU A 155 25.47 -2.77 -10.93
CA GLU A 155 25.59 -1.63 -11.85
C GLU A 155 25.96 -0.39 -11.03
N LYS A 156 26.88 0.44 -11.53
CA LYS A 156 27.17 1.74 -10.92
C LYS A 156 25.97 2.65 -11.15
N VAL A 157 24.98 2.57 -10.24
CA VAL A 157 23.85 3.49 -10.26
C VAL A 157 24.32 4.86 -9.76
N GLU A 158 24.37 5.84 -10.64
CA GLU A 158 24.69 7.22 -10.27
C GLU A 158 23.44 7.86 -9.65
N VAL A 159 23.56 8.21 -8.37
CA VAL A 159 22.56 9.01 -7.67
C VAL A 159 22.77 10.48 -8.00
N LYS A 160 21.75 11.10 -8.57
CA LYS A 160 21.82 12.50 -8.98
C LYS A 160 21.91 13.45 -7.77
N THR A 161 21.15 13.15 -6.73
CA THR A 161 21.13 13.90 -5.47
C THR A 161 20.53 13.05 -4.35
N ILE A 162 21.03 13.21 -3.13
CA ILE A 162 20.51 12.54 -1.93
C ILE A 162 19.39 13.35 -1.24
N ILE A 163 19.25 14.63 -1.59
CA ILE A 163 18.37 15.56 -0.90
C ILE A 163 16.91 15.11 -0.90
N PRO A 164 16.31 14.59 -2.00
CA PRO A 164 14.95 14.08 -1.98
C PRO A 164 14.73 12.94 -0.97
N THR A 165 15.74 12.09 -0.79
CA THR A 165 15.71 11.03 0.22
C THR A 165 15.67 11.61 1.64
N ILE A 166 16.47 12.66 1.89
CA ILE A 166 16.48 13.35 3.18
C ILE A 166 15.13 14.01 3.45
N ILE A 167 14.51 14.64 2.43
CA ILE A 167 13.19 15.27 2.59
C ILE A 167 12.10 14.21 2.82
N LEU A 168 12.15 13.08 2.14
CA LEU A 168 11.21 11.98 2.38
C LEU A 168 11.32 11.46 3.83
N LEU A 169 12.55 11.23 4.30
CA LEU A 169 12.78 10.82 5.69
C LEU A 169 12.38 11.90 6.70
N LEU A 170 12.62 13.18 6.38
CA LEU A 170 12.18 14.31 7.19
C LEU A 170 10.65 14.39 7.25
N ASN A 171 9.95 14.17 6.13
CA ASN A 171 8.49 14.10 6.10
C ASN A 171 7.97 13.04 7.07
N MET A 172 8.53 11.82 7.02
CA MET A 172 8.16 10.75 7.96
C MET A 172 8.47 11.14 9.41
N ALA A 173 9.67 11.70 9.65
CA ALA A 173 10.06 12.14 10.99
C ALA A 173 9.13 13.24 11.55
N LEU A 174 8.73 14.20 10.73
CA LEU A 174 7.79 15.26 11.14
C LEU A 174 6.41 14.69 11.46
N LEU A 175 5.88 13.75 10.66
CA LEU A 175 4.61 13.09 10.96
C LEU A 175 4.67 12.37 12.31
N VAL A 176 5.78 11.67 12.59
CA VAL A 176 5.99 11.00 13.88
C VAL A 176 6.11 12.00 15.04
N VAL A 177 7.00 12.99 14.91
CA VAL A 177 7.27 13.95 15.99
C VAL A 177 6.04 14.76 16.35
N LEU A 178 5.32 15.28 15.34
CA LEU A 178 4.14 16.12 15.60
C LEU A 178 2.95 15.29 16.12
N SER A 179 2.87 14.01 15.76
CA SER A 179 1.90 13.09 16.36
C SER A 179 2.16 12.86 17.86
N PHE A 180 3.43 12.79 18.30
CA PHE A 180 3.76 12.68 19.73
C PHE A 180 3.61 13.98 20.52
N LEU A 181 3.64 15.12 19.83
CA LEU A 181 3.50 16.43 20.47
C LEU A 181 2.05 16.90 20.57
N ASP A 182 1.08 16.08 20.13
CA ASP A 182 -0.33 16.43 20.00
C ASP A 182 -0.53 17.81 19.32
N PHE A 183 0.34 18.08 18.33
CA PHE A 183 0.31 19.34 17.60
C PHE A 183 -0.68 19.26 16.46
N GLU A 184 -1.75 20.04 16.54
CA GLU A 184 -2.82 20.06 15.54
C GLU A 184 -2.90 21.42 14.85
N ILE A 185 -3.02 21.39 13.52
CA ILE A 185 -3.40 22.54 12.69
C ILE A 185 -4.86 22.33 12.29
N ASN A 186 -5.75 23.03 12.99
CA ASN A 186 -7.19 22.90 12.75
C ASN A 186 -7.67 23.94 11.72
N LEU A 187 -8.32 23.50 10.66
CA LEU A 187 -8.99 24.33 9.67
C LEU A 187 -10.46 23.93 9.55
N ILE A 188 -11.36 24.87 9.88
CA ILE A 188 -12.83 24.64 9.83
C ILE A 188 -13.25 23.40 10.64
N GLY A 189 -12.58 23.15 11.77
CA GLY A 189 -12.91 22.01 12.65
C GLY A 189 -12.30 20.67 12.27
N TYR A 190 -11.42 20.62 11.25
CA TYR A 190 -10.71 19.42 10.84
C TYR A 190 -9.20 19.56 11.10
N ASP A 191 -8.57 18.51 11.62
CA ASP A 191 -7.11 18.43 11.69
C ASP A 191 -6.52 18.21 10.29
N ILE A 192 -5.72 19.18 9.84
CA ILE A 192 -5.04 19.14 8.54
C ILE A 192 -3.52 19.00 8.68
N THR A 193 -3.01 18.70 9.88
CA THR A 193 -1.57 18.68 10.20
C THR A 193 -0.77 17.80 9.25
N ALA A 194 -1.18 16.53 9.09
CA ALA A 194 -0.51 15.61 8.17
C ALA A 194 -0.55 16.08 6.71
N GLY A 195 -1.66 16.71 6.31
CA GLY A 195 -1.82 17.30 4.97
C GLY A 195 -0.83 18.43 4.72
N VAL A 196 -0.69 19.35 5.70
CA VAL A 196 0.23 20.51 5.63
C VAL A 196 1.69 20.04 5.60
N ILE A 197 2.08 19.11 6.47
CA ILE A 197 3.44 18.55 6.51
C ILE A 197 3.81 17.97 5.13
N CYS A 198 2.97 17.08 4.62
CA CYS A 198 3.22 16.44 3.33
C CYS A 198 3.31 17.45 2.19
N LEU A 199 2.43 18.48 2.17
CA LEU A 199 2.42 19.51 1.14
C LEU A 199 3.68 20.38 1.19
N VAL A 200 4.09 20.82 2.39
CA VAL A 200 5.30 21.62 2.59
C VAL A 200 6.53 20.83 2.15
N CYS A 201 6.66 19.56 2.55
CA CYS A 201 7.75 18.70 2.13
C CYS A 201 7.74 18.44 0.61
N GLY A 202 6.56 18.28 0.01
CA GLY A 202 6.40 18.13 -1.44
C GLY A 202 6.86 19.35 -2.21
N ILE A 203 6.45 20.56 -1.79
CA ILE A 203 6.86 21.82 -2.39
C ILE A 203 8.37 22.05 -2.19
N ALA A 204 8.90 21.79 -0.99
CA ALA A 204 10.33 21.89 -0.72
C ALA A 204 11.16 20.96 -1.60
N SER A 205 10.70 19.70 -1.80
CA SER A 205 11.32 18.75 -2.72
C SER A 205 11.38 19.29 -4.14
N LEU A 206 10.29 19.87 -4.66
CA LEU A 206 10.24 20.45 -5.99
C LEU A 206 11.16 21.66 -6.13
N ILE A 207 11.18 22.58 -5.16
CA ILE A 207 12.05 23.75 -5.16
C ILE A 207 13.50 23.31 -5.24
N ILE A 208 13.93 22.38 -4.39
CA ILE A 208 15.30 21.88 -4.37
C ILE A 208 15.63 21.13 -5.66
N PHE A 209 14.70 20.33 -6.17
CA PHE A 209 14.91 19.66 -7.45
C PHE A 209 15.05 20.66 -8.60
N SER A 210 14.32 21.77 -8.58
CA SER A 210 14.41 22.83 -9.59
C SER A 210 15.76 23.54 -9.60
N THR A 211 16.45 23.63 -8.46
CA THR A 211 17.80 24.22 -8.40
C THR A 211 18.87 23.29 -8.95
N THR A 212 18.65 21.98 -8.84
CA THR A 212 19.63 20.96 -9.26
C THR A 212 19.40 20.44 -10.67
N GLN A 213 18.14 20.39 -11.15
CA GLN A 213 17.74 19.84 -12.45
C GLN A 213 16.62 20.65 -13.11
N LYS A 214 16.89 21.93 -13.35
CA LYS A 214 15.91 22.93 -13.83
C LYS A 214 15.14 22.51 -15.10
N GLU A 215 15.82 21.85 -16.03
CA GLU A 215 15.22 21.43 -17.30
C GLU A 215 14.23 20.27 -17.17
N LYS A 216 14.30 19.50 -16.09
CA LYS A 216 13.49 18.28 -15.87
C LYS A 216 12.31 18.46 -14.90
N ILE A 217 12.16 19.65 -14.32
CA ILE A 217 11.11 19.88 -13.31
C ILE A 217 9.71 19.66 -13.89
N THR A 218 9.44 20.12 -15.09
CA THR A 218 8.14 19.96 -15.74
C THR A 218 7.80 18.49 -16.01
N GLU A 219 8.79 17.69 -16.41
CA GLU A 219 8.61 16.25 -16.60
C GLU A 219 8.42 15.53 -15.25
N CYS A 220 9.22 15.90 -14.25
CA CYS A 220 9.08 15.36 -12.90
C CYS A 220 7.69 15.62 -12.34
N VAL A 221 7.21 16.88 -12.40
CA VAL A 221 5.86 17.24 -11.94
C VAL A 221 4.78 16.49 -12.71
N LYS A 222 4.85 16.45 -14.06
CA LYS A 222 3.86 15.73 -14.87
C LYS A 222 3.82 14.24 -14.56
N ARG A 223 4.94 13.62 -14.21
CA ARG A 223 5.04 12.21 -13.87
C ARG A 223 4.60 11.94 -12.43
N SER A 224 4.90 12.85 -11.51
CA SER A 224 4.61 12.73 -10.08
C SER A 224 3.18 13.11 -9.72
N PHE A 225 2.61 14.07 -10.45
CA PHE A 225 1.27 14.60 -10.18
C PHE A 225 0.24 13.84 -11.00
N ASP A 226 -0.33 12.79 -10.41
CA ASP A 226 -1.40 12.01 -11.01
C ASP A 226 -2.75 12.70 -10.79
N TYR A 227 -3.07 13.62 -11.73
CA TYR A 227 -4.35 14.33 -11.71
C TYR A 227 -5.56 13.39 -11.95
N GLN A 228 -5.35 12.25 -12.60
CA GLN A 228 -6.42 11.28 -12.86
C GLN A 228 -6.87 10.63 -11.55
N THR A 229 -5.89 10.20 -10.72
CA THR A 229 -6.20 9.68 -9.38
C THR A 229 -6.88 10.72 -8.50
N ILE A 230 -6.46 11.99 -8.55
CA ILE A 230 -7.09 13.05 -7.77
C ILE A 230 -8.55 13.29 -8.22
N LEU A 231 -8.79 13.40 -9.52
CA LEU A 231 -10.14 13.55 -10.07
C LEU A 231 -10.99 12.32 -9.75
N PHE A 232 -10.45 11.13 -9.93
CA PHE A 232 -11.11 9.88 -9.57
C PHE A 232 -11.58 9.90 -8.11
N LEU A 233 -10.72 10.27 -7.17
CA LEU A 233 -11.08 10.34 -5.75
C LEU A 233 -12.17 11.40 -5.48
N ILE A 234 -12.06 12.59 -6.09
CA ILE A 234 -13.09 13.63 -5.96
C ILE A 234 -14.46 13.09 -6.40
N PHE A 235 -14.55 12.52 -7.61
CA PHE A 235 -15.80 11.97 -8.11
C PHE A 235 -16.28 10.76 -7.33
N LEU A 236 -15.36 9.90 -6.87
CA LEU A 236 -15.66 8.76 -6.01
C LEU A 236 -16.35 9.22 -4.72
N PHE A 237 -15.77 10.20 -4.01
CA PHE A 237 -16.36 10.72 -2.76
C PHE A 237 -17.71 11.41 -3.01
N LEU A 238 -17.88 12.09 -4.15
CA LEU A 238 -19.19 12.64 -4.52
C LEU A 238 -20.23 11.54 -4.71
N ILE A 239 -19.89 10.46 -5.41
CA ILE A 239 -20.78 9.31 -5.63
C ILE A 239 -21.13 8.65 -4.28
N ILE A 240 -20.12 8.40 -3.42
CA ILE A 240 -20.35 7.82 -2.09
C ILE A 240 -21.24 8.72 -1.25
N GLY A 241 -21.05 10.04 -1.29
CA GLY A 241 -21.94 11.00 -0.62
C GLY A 241 -23.38 10.89 -1.11
N VAL A 242 -23.61 10.73 -2.41
CA VAL A 242 -24.96 10.50 -2.96
C VAL A 242 -25.53 9.16 -2.49
N VAL A 243 -24.73 8.08 -2.53
CA VAL A 243 -25.14 6.74 -2.07
C VAL A 243 -25.52 6.75 -0.58
N GLN A 244 -24.82 7.55 0.23
CA GLN A 244 -25.13 7.76 1.64
C GLN A 244 -26.44 8.54 1.83
N ILE A 245 -26.64 9.64 1.09
CA ILE A 245 -27.87 10.46 1.16
C ILE A 245 -29.10 9.66 0.75
N VAL A 246 -28.99 8.78 -0.24
CA VAL A 246 -30.09 7.91 -0.70
C VAL A 246 -30.39 6.77 0.30
N GLY A 247 -29.54 6.55 1.30
CA GLY A 247 -29.75 5.54 2.34
C GLY A 247 -29.25 4.13 2.01
N ILE A 248 -28.57 3.92 0.88
CA ILE A 248 -28.04 2.58 0.50
C ILE A 248 -27.02 2.08 1.52
N ILE A 249 -26.18 2.99 2.05
CA ILE A 249 -25.18 2.62 3.08
C ILE A 249 -25.89 2.19 4.36
N ASP A 250 -26.98 2.86 4.74
CA ASP A 250 -27.77 2.51 5.90
C ASP A 250 -28.45 1.14 5.71
N ASP A 251 -28.99 0.87 4.51
CA ASP A 251 -29.58 -0.44 4.18
C ASP A 251 -28.55 -1.57 4.30
N ILE A 252 -27.33 -1.37 3.78
CA ILE A 252 -26.24 -2.35 3.91
C ILE A 252 -25.85 -2.52 5.38
N SER A 253 -25.74 -1.43 6.15
CA SER A 253 -25.44 -1.48 7.58
C SER A 253 -26.52 -2.26 8.35
N GLU A 254 -27.81 -2.03 8.05
CA GLU A 254 -28.92 -2.78 8.64
C GLU A 254 -28.82 -4.28 8.40
N MET A 255 -28.39 -4.72 7.21
CA MET A 255 -28.17 -6.14 6.93
C MET A 255 -27.11 -6.77 7.85
N PHE A 256 -26.10 -6.01 8.27
CA PHE A 256 -25.05 -6.48 9.16
C PHE A 256 -25.38 -6.32 10.65
N LYS A 257 -26.33 -5.48 11.05
CA LYS A 257 -26.68 -5.22 12.47
C LYS A 257 -27.06 -6.49 13.24
N GLY A 258 -27.85 -7.36 12.63
CA GLY A 258 -28.24 -8.63 13.25
C GLY A 258 -27.03 -9.53 13.54
N LEU A 259 -26.04 -9.54 12.64
CA LEU A 259 -24.81 -10.27 12.83
C LEU A 259 -23.88 -9.57 13.83
N ALA A 260 -23.79 -8.24 13.76
CA ALA A 260 -22.99 -7.41 14.66
C ALA A 260 -23.39 -7.60 16.14
N SER A 261 -24.68 -7.65 16.41
CA SER A 261 -25.20 -7.84 17.77
C SER A 261 -25.11 -9.28 18.29
N SER A 262 -25.03 -10.27 17.39
CA SER A 262 -25.06 -11.70 17.76
C SER A 262 -23.69 -12.34 17.81
N ASN A 263 -22.80 -12.03 16.86
CA ASN A 263 -21.50 -12.70 16.73
C ASN A 263 -20.47 -11.82 15.99
N LEU A 264 -19.69 -11.05 16.77
CA LEU A 264 -18.65 -10.18 16.25
C LEU A 264 -17.59 -10.94 15.44
N PHE A 265 -17.21 -12.16 15.88
CA PHE A 265 -16.22 -12.95 15.15
C PHE A 265 -16.72 -13.33 13.74
N LEU A 266 -17.97 -13.79 13.67
CA LEU A 266 -18.55 -14.14 12.37
C LEU A 266 -18.66 -12.91 11.46
N LEU A 267 -19.07 -11.76 12.02
CA LEU A 267 -19.08 -10.49 11.27
C LEU A 267 -17.69 -10.13 10.76
N PHE A 268 -16.65 -10.20 11.62
CA PHE A 268 -15.27 -9.96 11.22
C PHE A 268 -14.85 -10.87 10.06
N VAL A 269 -15.12 -12.18 10.18
CA VAL A 269 -14.78 -13.13 9.10
C VAL A 269 -15.54 -12.81 7.80
N VAL A 270 -16.81 -12.46 7.89
CA VAL A 270 -17.63 -12.08 6.71
C VAL A 270 -17.09 -10.82 6.06
N ILE A 271 -16.72 -9.80 6.85
CA ILE A 271 -16.10 -8.57 6.32
C ILE A 271 -14.77 -8.87 5.67
N VAL A 272 -13.86 -9.62 6.31
CA VAL A 272 -12.55 -9.98 5.74
C VAL A 272 -12.70 -10.76 4.44
N LEU A 273 -13.44 -11.87 4.44
CA LEU A 273 -13.57 -12.73 3.27
C LEU A 273 -14.37 -12.06 2.15
N GLY A 274 -15.43 -11.33 2.50
CA GLY A 274 -16.19 -10.52 1.55
C GLY A 274 -15.32 -9.45 0.91
N SER A 275 -14.48 -8.78 1.70
CA SER A 275 -13.51 -7.80 1.19
C SER A 275 -12.48 -8.43 0.25
N VAL A 276 -11.95 -9.60 0.60
CA VAL A 276 -11.01 -10.33 -0.28
C VAL A 276 -11.66 -10.69 -1.61
N LEU A 277 -12.88 -11.19 -1.59
CA LEU A 277 -13.57 -11.62 -2.80
C LEU A 277 -13.96 -10.45 -3.70
N LEU A 278 -14.50 -9.37 -3.12
CA LEU A 278 -14.95 -8.21 -3.89
C LEU A 278 -13.77 -7.38 -4.39
N SER A 279 -12.76 -7.14 -3.57
CA SER A 279 -11.57 -6.40 -3.99
C SER A 279 -10.70 -7.17 -4.99
N ALA A 280 -10.87 -8.48 -5.14
CA ALA A 280 -10.23 -9.21 -6.22
C ALA A 280 -10.66 -8.72 -7.62
N PHE A 281 -11.82 -8.09 -7.75
CA PHE A 281 -12.38 -7.62 -9.03
C PHE A 281 -12.65 -6.11 -9.06
N ILE A 282 -12.75 -5.48 -7.89
CA ILE A 282 -12.97 -4.04 -7.71
C ILE A 282 -11.73 -3.48 -7.04
N ASP A 283 -11.19 -2.38 -7.57
CA ASP A 283 -10.04 -1.70 -6.95
C ASP A 283 -10.30 -1.44 -5.46
N ASN A 284 -9.26 -1.58 -4.62
CA ASN A 284 -9.36 -1.45 -3.16
C ASN A 284 -9.91 -0.09 -2.72
N ILE A 285 -9.57 0.99 -3.43
CA ILE A 285 -9.94 2.35 -3.05
C ILE A 285 -11.47 2.54 -3.03
N PRO A 286 -12.23 2.32 -4.15
CA PRO A 286 -13.68 2.48 -4.14
C PRO A 286 -14.38 1.49 -3.18
N TYR A 287 -13.85 0.31 -3.03
CA TYR A 287 -14.41 -0.67 -2.13
C TYR A 287 -14.31 -0.23 -0.66
N VAL A 288 -13.11 0.16 -0.21
CA VAL A 288 -12.88 0.66 1.16
C VAL A 288 -13.69 1.93 1.43
N ALA A 289 -13.69 2.87 0.48
CA ALA A 289 -14.45 4.12 0.61
C ALA A 289 -15.96 3.89 0.81
N THR A 290 -16.51 2.80 0.24
CA THR A 290 -17.91 2.41 0.43
C THR A 290 -18.14 1.70 1.77
N MET A 291 -17.21 0.82 2.17
CA MET A 291 -17.37 -0.03 3.35
C MET A 291 -17.05 0.67 4.67
N LEU A 292 -16.20 1.70 4.67
CA LEU A 292 -15.91 2.47 5.89
C LEU A 292 -17.18 3.08 6.53
N PRO A 293 -18.05 3.80 5.78
CA PRO A 293 -19.30 4.29 6.33
C PRO A 293 -20.26 3.17 6.77
N VAL A 294 -20.26 2.01 6.09
CA VAL A 294 -21.05 0.84 6.50
C VAL A 294 -20.65 0.37 7.90
N ILE A 295 -19.36 0.21 8.16
CA ILE A 295 -18.85 -0.19 9.49
C ILE A 295 -19.17 0.90 10.51
N ALA A 296 -19.00 2.20 10.17
CA ALA A 296 -19.36 3.30 11.05
C ALA A 296 -20.85 3.25 11.46
N GLY A 297 -21.75 2.85 10.57
CA GLY A 297 -23.17 2.64 10.87
C GLY A 297 -23.46 1.51 11.87
N LEU A 298 -22.48 0.62 12.12
CA LEU A 298 -22.62 -0.49 13.07
C LEU A 298 -22.19 -0.12 14.50
N THR A 299 -21.54 1.01 14.73
CA THR A 299 -20.98 1.41 16.04
C THR A 299 -22.05 1.44 17.15
N SER A 300 -23.32 1.74 16.81
CA SER A 300 -24.41 1.78 17.77
C SER A 300 -24.81 0.42 18.37
N VAL A 301 -24.45 -0.67 17.70
CA VAL A 301 -24.78 -2.05 18.11
C VAL A 301 -23.55 -2.88 18.49
N LEU A 302 -22.36 -2.33 18.28
CA LEU A 302 -21.09 -2.97 18.61
C LEU A 302 -20.66 -2.65 20.06
N PRO A 303 -19.92 -3.55 20.73
CA PRO A 303 -19.18 -3.19 21.94
C PRO A 303 -18.22 -2.02 21.67
N GLN A 304 -17.97 -1.19 22.69
CA GLN A 304 -17.07 -0.05 22.56
C GLN A 304 -15.67 -0.49 22.08
N GLY A 305 -15.18 0.12 21.00
CA GLY A 305 -13.88 -0.20 20.38
C GLY A 305 -13.86 -1.45 19.49
N ALA A 306 -15.01 -2.14 19.34
CA ALA A 306 -15.11 -3.31 18.46
C ALA A 306 -15.16 -2.95 16.97
N ASP A 307 -15.44 -1.71 16.63
CA ASP A 307 -15.35 -1.17 15.27
C ASP A 307 -13.94 -1.23 14.71
N ILE A 308 -12.92 -1.05 15.54
CA ILE A 308 -11.50 -1.08 15.13
C ILE A 308 -11.11 -2.44 14.51
N VAL A 309 -11.55 -3.54 15.10
CA VAL A 309 -11.25 -4.87 14.53
C VAL A 309 -11.87 -5.04 13.15
N LEU A 310 -13.06 -4.47 12.93
CA LEU A 310 -13.75 -4.51 11.65
C LEU A 310 -13.06 -3.61 10.61
N TYR A 311 -12.64 -2.41 11.00
CA TYR A 311 -11.87 -1.52 10.15
C TYR A 311 -10.54 -2.14 9.71
N PHE A 312 -9.80 -2.74 10.63
CA PHE A 312 -8.54 -3.42 10.29
C PHE A 312 -8.80 -4.67 9.44
N GLY A 313 -9.87 -5.42 9.74
CA GLY A 313 -10.29 -6.55 8.91
C GLY A 313 -10.67 -6.13 7.48
N LEU A 314 -11.41 -5.02 7.34
CA LEU A 314 -11.74 -4.42 6.05
C LEU A 314 -10.47 -4.07 5.27
N LEU A 315 -9.53 -3.36 5.91
CA LEU A 315 -8.31 -2.90 5.24
C LEU A 315 -7.44 -4.08 4.79
N ILE A 316 -7.23 -5.07 5.67
CA ILE A 316 -6.52 -6.31 5.32
C ILE A 316 -7.22 -7.04 4.16
N GLY A 317 -8.53 -7.26 4.29
CA GLY A 317 -9.28 -7.98 3.26
C GLY A 317 -9.28 -7.27 1.91
N ALA A 318 -9.53 -5.97 1.90
CA ALA A 318 -9.60 -5.17 0.68
C ALA A 318 -8.23 -5.01 -0.01
N THR A 319 -7.21 -4.57 0.73
CA THR A 319 -5.90 -4.29 0.13
C THR A 319 -5.24 -5.57 -0.35
N LEU A 320 -5.29 -6.64 0.45
CA LEU A 320 -4.69 -7.91 0.05
C LEU A 320 -5.54 -8.65 -0.99
N GLY A 321 -6.87 -8.52 -0.94
CA GLY A 321 -7.80 -9.13 -1.90
C GLY A 321 -7.51 -8.73 -3.33
N GLY A 322 -7.12 -7.48 -3.57
CA GLY A 322 -6.69 -6.97 -4.87
C GLY A 322 -5.53 -7.74 -5.49
N ASN A 323 -4.74 -8.47 -4.69
CA ASN A 323 -3.64 -9.30 -5.17
C ASN A 323 -4.06 -10.64 -5.81
N ILE A 324 -5.34 -11.01 -5.75
CA ILE A 324 -5.83 -12.28 -6.33
C ILE A 324 -5.86 -12.21 -7.85
N THR A 325 -6.26 -11.09 -8.43
CA THR A 325 -6.43 -10.95 -9.87
C THR A 325 -5.51 -9.89 -10.50
N PRO A 326 -5.28 -9.98 -11.82
CA PRO A 326 -4.53 -8.96 -12.55
C PRO A 326 -5.09 -7.54 -12.46
N VAL A 327 -6.40 -7.41 -12.22
CA VAL A 327 -7.14 -6.13 -12.27
C VAL A 327 -7.59 -5.64 -10.90
N GLY A 328 -7.42 -6.45 -9.84
CA GLY A 328 -7.90 -6.12 -8.49
C GLY A 328 -7.14 -4.99 -7.79
N ALA A 329 -5.99 -4.57 -8.32
CA ALA A 329 -5.24 -3.42 -7.82
C ALA A 329 -4.51 -2.71 -8.95
N SER A 330 -4.43 -1.39 -8.87
CA SER A 330 -3.77 -0.53 -9.88
C SER A 330 -2.29 -0.91 -10.07
N ALA A 331 -1.58 -1.29 -9.01
CA ALA A 331 -0.18 -1.76 -9.06
C ALA A 331 -0.01 -3.00 -9.97
N ASN A 332 -0.99 -3.92 -9.97
CA ASN A 332 -0.97 -5.12 -10.80
C ASN A 332 -1.11 -4.77 -12.28
N VAL A 333 -2.06 -3.87 -12.58
CA VAL A 333 -2.30 -3.38 -13.95
C VAL A 333 -1.02 -2.73 -14.51
N VAL A 334 -0.35 -1.90 -13.70
CA VAL A 334 0.90 -1.25 -14.09
C VAL A 334 2.02 -2.27 -14.32
N ALA A 335 2.18 -3.27 -13.43
CA ALA A 335 3.18 -4.33 -13.60
C ALA A 335 2.97 -5.11 -14.91
N ILE A 336 1.72 -5.45 -15.22
CA ILE A 336 1.35 -6.15 -16.46
C ILE A 336 1.60 -5.26 -17.66
N GLY A 337 1.20 -3.99 -17.63
CA GLY A 337 1.46 -3.03 -18.71
C GLY A 337 2.94 -2.87 -19.02
N ILE A 338 3.81 -2.90 -18.00
CA ILE A 338 5.28 -2.88 -18.18
C ILE A 338 5.75 -4.17 -18.86
N LEU A 339 5.23 -5.34 -18.43
CA LEU A 339 5.57 -6.63 -19.04
C LEU A 339 5.18 -6.66 -20.53
N GLU A 340 3.96 -6.23 -20.86
CA GLU A 340 3.45 -6.20 -22.23
C GLU A 340 4.28 -5.25 -23.11
N LYS A 341 4.66 -4.07 -22.61
CA LYS A 341 5.57 -3.15 -23.32
C LYS A 341 6.95 -3.76 -23.59
N ASN A 342 7.39 -4.72 -22.77
CA ASN A 342 8.63 -5.47 -22.97
C ASN A 342 8.44 -6.76 -23.80
N GLY A 343 7.28 -6.95 -24.42
CA GLY A 343 7.00 -8.08 -25.32
C GLY A 343 6.56 -9.37 -24.62
N GLU A 344 6.35 -9.34 -23.30
CA GLU A 344 5.85 -10.48 -22.53
C GLU A 344 4.33 -10.60 -22.63
N LYS A 345 3.81 -11.83 -22.79
CA LYS A 345 2.38 -12.11 -22.77
C LYS A 345 1.98 -12.70 -21.41
N VAL A 346 1.36 -11.90 -20.58
CA VAL A 346 0.92 -12.32 -19.26
C VAL A 346 -0.45 -13.00 -19.34
N LYS A 347 -0.54 -14.22 -18.84
CA LYS A 347 -1.82 -14.93 -18.68
C LYS A 347 -2.35 -14.73 -17.27
N SER A 348 -3.67 -14.63 -17.11
CA SER A 348 -4.28 -14.56 -15.79
C SER A 348 -3.88 -15.75 -14.90
N THR A 349 -3.64 -16.92 -15.49
CA THR A 349 -3.16 -18.11 -14.78
C THR A 349 -1.76 -17.93 -14.18
N ASP A 350 -0.89 -17.12 -14.77
CA ASP A 350 0.44 -16.85 -14.23
C ASP A 350 0.34 -15.96 -13.01
N PHE A 351 -0.60 -15.01 -13.04
CA PHE A 351 -0.93 -14.17 -11.90
C PHE A 351 -1.53 -14.97 -10.74
N PHE A 352 -2.55 -15.79 -11.02
CA PHE A 352 -3.23 -16.61 -10.00
C PHE A 352 -2.30 -17.56 -9.25
N LYS A 353 -1.30 -18.14 -9.94
CA LYS A 353 -0.32 -19.03 -9.29
C LYS A 353 0.50 -18.35 -8.19
N ILE A 354 0.64 -17.03 -8.24
CA ILE A 354 1.38 -16.24 -7.26
C ILE A 354 0.40 -15.50 -6.34
N GLY A 355 -0.54 -14.77 -6.92
CA GLY A 355 -1.47 -13.92 -6.20
C GLY A 355 -2.35 -14.67 -5.21
N ILE A 356 -2.95 -15.81 -5.61
CA ILE A 356 -3.84 -16.57 -4.72
C ILE A 356 -3.11 -17.08 -3.46
N PRO A 357 -2.04 -17.90 -3.56
CA PRO A 357 -1.38 -18.41 -2.36
C PRO A 357 -0.74 -17.30 -1.52
N PHE A 358 -0.22 -16.25 -2.17
CA PHE A 358 0.35 -15.08 -1.50
C PHE A 358 -0.72 -14.38 -0.65
N THR A 359 -1.88 -14.08 -1.25
CA THR A 359 -3.00 -13.40 -0.58
C THR A 359 -3.57 -14.23 0.55
N LEU A 360 -3.85 -15.51 0.30
CA LEU A 360 -4.47 -16.38 1.30
C LEU A 360 -3.62 -16.50 2.57
N VAL A 361 -2.31 -16.67 2.42
CA VAL A 361 -1.40 -16.76 3.58
C VAL A 361 -1.32 -15.43 4.31
N ALA A 362 -1.19 -14.32 3.59
CA ALA A 362 -1.08 -12.99 4.20
C ALA A 362 -2.37 -12.59 4.92
N VAL A 363 -3.53 -12.78 4.28
CA VAL A 363 -4.85 -12.51 4.89
C VAL A 363 -5.07 -13.36 6.13
N LEU A 364 -4.77 -14.65 6.06
CA LEU A 364 -4.97 -15.55 7.19
C LEU A 364 -4.15 -15.08 8.40
N VAL A 365 -2.85 -14.84 8.22
CA VAL A 365 -1.95 -14.44 9.31
C VAL A 365 -2.31 -13.04 9.83
N GLY A 366 -2.54 -12.07 8.95
CA GLY A 366 -2.93 -10.71 9.32
C GLY A 366 -4.27 -10.68 10.06
N SER A 367 -5.26 -11.45 9.59
CA SER A 367 -6.59 -11.51 10.22
C SER A 367 -6.55 -12.22 11.58
N ILE A 368 -5.79 -13.32 11.71
CA ILE A 368 -5.61 -13.99 13.02
C ILE A 368 -4.97 -13.02 14.00
N PHE A 369 -3.90 -12.33 13.61
CA PHE A 369 -3.25 -11.34 14.48
C PHE A 369 -4.23 -10.23 14.89
N THR A 370 -4.94 -9.65 13.93
CA THR A 370 -5.93 -8.59 14.18
C THR A 370 -7.01 -9.06 15.15
N TRP A 371 -7.54 -10.26 14.96
CA TRP A 371 -8.54 -10.81 15.86
C TRP A 371 -8.01 -11.04 17.28
N LEU A 372 -6.81 -11.61 17.42
CA LEU A 372 -6.20 -11.87 18.74
C LEU A 372 -5.89 -10.59 19.52
N VAL A 373 -5.56 -9.50 18.84
CA VAL A 373 -5.22 -8.22 19.49
C VAL A 373 -6.47 -7.36 19.74
N TRP A 374 -7.42 -7.36 18.81
CA TRP A 374 -8.53 -6.41 18.78
C TRP A 374 -9.92 -7.05 18.91
N GLY A 375 -10.06 -8.35 18.70
CA GLY A 375 -11.35 -9.07 18.73
C GLY A 375 -11.68 -9.71 20.05
N ILE A 376 -10.74 -9.72 20.99
CA ILE A 376 -10.94 -10.27 22.34
C ILE A 376 -11.09 -9.10 23.30
N PHE A 377 -12.30 -8.93 23.82
CA PHE A 377 -12.70 -7.86 24.74
C PHE A 377 -12.83 -8.39 26.16
#